data_165f30d12820ccb8473389f566a601c0
#
_entry.id   165f30d12820ccb8473389f566a601c0
#
_cell.length_a   1.000
_cell.length_b   1.000
_cell.length_c   1.000
_cell.angle_alpha   90.00
_cell.angle_beta   90.00
_cell.angle_gamma   90.00
#
_symmetry.space_group_name_H-M   'P 1'
#
loop_
_entity.id
_entity.type
_entity.pdbx_description
1 polymer ?
#
loop_
_entity_poly.entity_id
_entity_poly.type
_entity_poly.pdbx_seq_one_letter_code
_entity_poly.pdbx_strand_id
1 'polypeptide(L)'
;MLAEKAEFPVKMMARVLGVSRSGFYSWLSNGCPREDWSAEREAVRRVWLESDRRFGFRFVKCFLPGEFSGLTLYRVRKLMRELGIRGCTPNARKRTTIPDPKARPRPDLVRRDFTSPVPTYKLVGDITYLRTGEGWLYLSTVIDLNTRMVVGWSLSERMTADIAVAALESAKSRGYVAGNAIFHTDRGAQYTSRLLAEWARANDVRLSCSRTGNCRDNAVAESFFATLKNEMYYRRRFATRAEARHAVVEFIEAYYNRRRPHSSIGYRVPAEAMAAFFERTEPKLAFFERPDPKPDAMPMAA
;
A
#
# COMPACT_ATOMS: atom_id res chain seq x y z
N MET A 1 13.61 -17.23 40.39
CA MET A 1 12.99 -18.21 41.34
C MET A 1 13.88 -19.43 41.55
N LEU A 2 14.43 -20.07 40.51
CA LEU A 2 15.22 -21.30 40.72
C LEU A 2 16.52 -21.01 41.54
N ALA A 3 17.24 -19.94 41.16
CA ALA A 3 18.48 -19.54 41.86
C ALA A 3 18.25 -19.18 43.33
N GLU A 4 17.10 -18.60 43.64
CA GLU A 4 16.76 -18.09 44.99
C GLU A 4 15.90 -19.07 45.80
N LYS A 5 15.71 -20.31 45.31
CA LYS A 5 14.82 -21.31 45.94
C LYS A 5 15.34 -21.75 47.30
N ALA A 6 16.63 -21.69 47.54
CA ALA A 6 17.25 -22.04 48.81
C ALA A 6 16.96 -21.00 49.92
N GLU A 7 16.81 -19.72 49.53
CA GLU A 7 16.64 -18.62 50.49
C GLU A 7 15.19 -18.19 50.67
N PHE A 8 14.36 -18.31 49.63
CA PHE A 8 12.97 -17.83 49.64
C PHE A 8 11.97 -18.91 49.25
N PRO A 9 10.83 -19.01 49.96
CA PRO A 9 9.76 -19.93 49.61
C PRO A 9 9.18 -19.64 48.22
N VAL A 10 9.00 -20.67 47.39
CA VAL A 10 8.42 -20.55 46.01
C VAL A 10 7.08 -19.83 46.02
N LYS A 11 6.25 -20.05 47.09
CA LYS A 11 4.96 -19.34 47.24
C LYS A 11 5.12 -17.82 47.31
N MET A 12 6.11 -17.33 48.01
CA MET A 12 6.39 -15.91 48.17
C MET A 12 6.93 -15.31 46.87
N MET A 13 7.92 -15.97 46.27
CA MET A 13 8.50 -15.52 44.99
C MET A 13 7.47 -15.49 43.87
N ALA A 14 6.60 -16.52 43.77
CA ALA A 14 5.54 -16.57 42.77
C ALA A 14 4.55 -15.42 42.91
N ARG A 15 4.18 -15.06 44.16
CA ARG A 15 3.30 -13.93 44.45
C ARG A 15 3.94 -12.60 44.05
N VAL A 16 5.21 -12.38 44.42
CA VAL A 16 5.95 -11.13 44.12
C VAL A 16 6.16 -10.97 42.61
N LEU A 17 6.48 -12.07 41.90
CA LEU A 17 6.73 -12.04 40.47
C LEU A 17 5.46 -12.14 39.60
N GLY A 18 4.27 -12.33 40.23
CA GLY A 18 3.01 -12.44 39.50
C GLY A 18 2.91 -13.70 38.63
N VAL A 19 3.59 -14.79 38.99
CA VAL A 19 3.60 -16.06 38.22
C VAL A 19 2.91 -17.20 38.94
N SER A 20 2.41 -18.19 38.18
CA SER A 20 1.75 -19.37 38.75
C SER A 20 2.78 -20.30 39.42
N ARG A 21 2.48 -20.73 40.65
CA ARG A 21 3.26 -21.76 41.33
C ARG A 21 3.27 -23.09 40.59
N SER A 22 2.11 -23.52 40.10
CA SER A 22 1.98 -24.76 39.31
C SER A 22 2.79 -24.66 38.00
N GLY A 23 2.75 -23.50 37.34
CA GLY A 23 3.58 -23.22 36.16
C GLY A 23 5.08 -23.32 36.42
N PHE A 24 5.55 -22.84 37.60
CA PHE A 24 6.95 -22.95 37.98
C PHE A 24 7.33 -24.43 38.23
N TYR A 25 6.52 -25.22 38.94
CA TYR A 25 6.83 -26.62 39.18
C TYR A 25 6.71 -27.47 37.92
N SER A 26 5.75 -27.23 37.04
CA SER A 26 5.65 -27.87 35.74
C SER A 26 6.89 -27.59 34.86
N TRP A 27 7.36 -26.32 34.82
CA TRP A 27 8.58 -25.96 34.11
C TRP A 27 9.82 -26.68 34.73
N LEU A 28 9.88 -26.80 36.05
CA LEU A 28 10.96 -27.49 36.74
C LEU A 28 10.97 -28.98 36.45
N SER A 29 9.77 -29.66 36.49
CA SER A 29 9.62 -31.06 36.19
C SER A 29 9.93 -31.43 34.73
N ASN A 30 9.74 -30.49 33.82
CA ASN A 30 10.10 -30.63 32.40
C ASN A 30 11.59 -30.35 32.12
N GLY A 31 12.46 -30.36 33.13
CA GLY A 31 13.90 -30.19 32.97
C GLY A 31 14.34 -28.77 32.68
N CYS A 32 13.55 -27.76 33.09
CA CYS A 32 13.84 -26.35 32.85
C CYS A 32 14.13 -26.03 31.37
N PRO A 33 13.28 -26.39 30.42
CA PRO A 33 13.57 -26.29 29.01
C PRO A 33 13.91 -24.82 28.67
N ARG A 34 15.14 -24.58 28.26
CA ARG A 34 15.50 -23.36 27.56
C ARG A 34 15.12 -23.59 26.11
N GLU A 35 14.01 -22.98 25.69
CA GLU A 35 13.67 -22.94 24.27
C GLU A 35 14.81 -22.26 23.51
N ASP A 36 15.51 -23.00 22.67
CA ASP A 36 16.48 -22.43 21.75
C ASP A 36 15.73 -21.81 20.56
N TRP A 37 15.69 -20.50 20.55
CA TRP A 37 15.07 -19.69 19.48
C TRP A 37 16.12 -19.11 18.54
N SER A 38 17.28 -19.74 18.43
CA SER A 38 18.39 -19.23 17.59
C SER A 38 18.02 -19.22 16.11
N ALA A 39 17.41 -20.28 15.61
CA ALA A 39 16.96 -20.41 14.23
C ALA A 39 15.86 -19.40 13.89
N GLU A 40 14.88 -19.22 14.76
CA GLU A 40 13.81 -18.25 14.60
C GLU A 40 14.30 -16.81 14.68
N ARG A 41 15.25 -16.52 15.57
CA ARG A 41 15.90 -15.19 15.62
C ARG A 41 16.59 -14.88 14.32
N GLU A 42 17.34 -15.82 13.77
CA GLU A 42 18.05 -15.63 12.50
C GLU A 42 17.07 -15.48 11.32
N ALA A 43 16.00 -16.28 11.26
CA ALA A 43 14.97 -16.13 10.24
C ALA A 43 14.29 -14.76 10.31
N VAL A 44 13.91 -14.31 11.51
CA VAL A 44 13.30 -12.98 11.74
C VAL A 44 14.27 -11.87 11.32
N ARG A 45 15.55 -11.99 11.69
CA ARG A 45 16.59 -11.02 11.34
C ARG A 45 16.83 -10.95 9.84
N ARG A 46 16.92 -12.10 9.17
CA ARG A 46 17.10 -12.22 7.72
C ARG A 46 15.97 -11.53 6.97
N VAL A 47 14.71 -11.86 7.25
CA VAL A 47 13.55 -11.23 6.60
C VAL A 47 13.53 -9.71 6.82
N TRP A 48 13.90 -9.25 8.01
CA TRP A 48 13.99 -7.83 8.30
C TRP A 48 15.11 -7.15 7.49
N LEU A 49 16.28 -7.77 7.32
CA LEU A 49 17.38 -7.25 6.51
C LEU A 49 17.01 -7.24 5.01
N GLU A 50 16.43 -8.33 4.49
CA GLU A 50 15.97 -8.44 3.09
C GLU A 50 14.92 -7.39 2.72
N SER A 51 14.13 -6.96 3.70
CA SER A 51 13.20 -5.83 3.52
C SER A 51 13.89 -4.45 3.54
N ASP A 52 15.21 -4.40 3.57
CA ASP A 52 15.96 -3.17 3.82
C ASP A 52 15.55 -2.48 5.14
N ARG A 53 15.31 -3.29 6.19
CA ARG A 53 14.90 -2.83 7.54
C ARG A 53 13.56 -2.09 7.58
N ARG A 54 12.69 -2.30 6.57
CA ARG A 54 11.38 -1.61 6.47
C ARG A 54 10.30 -2.33 7.26
N PHE A 55 10.34 -3.65 7.32
CA PHE A 55 9.26 -4.47 7.86
C PHE A 55 9.15 -4.42 9.38
N GLY A 56 7.95 -4.11 9.88
CA GLY A 56 7.55 -4.36 11.24
C GLY A 56 7.11 -5.83 11.44
N PHE A 57 6.87 -6.23 12.69
CA PHE A 57 6.60 -7.63 13.05
C PHE A 57 5.47 -8.30 12.25
N ARG A 58 4.43 -7.57 11.82
CA ARG A 58 3.34 -8.12 11.00
C ARG A 58 3.83 -8.51 9.61
N PHE A 59 4.63 -7.68 8.97
CA PHE A 59 5.19 -7.97 7.65
C PHE A 59 6.29 -9.03 7.74
N VAL A 60 7.17 -8.96 8.74
CA VAL A 60 8.15 -10.03 8.98
C VAL A 60 7.46 -11.38 9.07
N LYS A 61 6.34 -11.50 9.82
CA LYS A 61 5.55 -12.73 9.91
C LYS A 61 5.05 -13.24 8.55
N CYS A 62 4.67 -12.35 7.63
CA CYS A 62 4.17 -12.74 6.29
C CYS A 62 5.25 -13.35 5.40
N PHE A 63 6.53 -13.02 5.64
CA PHE A 63 7.67 -13.46 4.82
C PHE A 63 8.58 -14.48 5.51
N LEU A 64 8.19 -14.97 6.68
CA LEU A 64 8.93 -16.08 7.29
C LEU A 64 8.85 -17.34 6.42
N PRO A 65 9.95 -18.10 6.26
CA PRO A 65 9.94 -19.39 5.61
C PRO A 65 8.87 -20.33 6.19
N GLY A 66 8.38 -21.26 5.35
CA GLY A 66 7.28 -22.17 5.71
C GLY A 66 7.50 -22.94 7.02
N GLU A 67 8.74 -23.32 7.32
CA GLU A 67 9.13 -23.99 8.58
C GLU A 67 8.85 -23.13 9.83
N PHE A 68 8.88 -21.77 9.69
CA PHE A 68 8.57 -20.83 10.77
C PHE A 68 7.15 -20.24 10.65
N SER A 69 6.33 -20.75 9.75
CA SER A 69 4.95 -20.27 9.53
C SER A 69 4.05 -20.42 10.77
N GLY A 70 4.38 -21.33 11.68
CA GLY A 70 3.71 -21.52 12.96
C GLY A 70 3.98 -20.46 14.04
N LEU A 71 4.99 -19.59 13.86
CA LEU A 71 5.30 -18.54 14.82
C LEU A 71 4.12 -17.58 14.97
N THR A 72 3.68 -17.31 16.20
CA THR A 72 2.63 -16.31 16.47
C THR A 72 3.16 -14.89 16.29
N LEU A 73 2.26 -13.95 16.02
CA LEU A 73 2.61 -12.51 15.95
C LEU A 73 3.27 -12.00 17.24
N TYR A 74 2.81 -12.51 18.40
CA TYR A 74 3.41 -12.19 19.68
C TYR A 74 4.88 -12.65 19.75
N ARG A 75 5.17 -13.88 19.29
CA ARG A 75 6.53 -14.43 19.30
C ARG A 75 7.45 -13.64 18.35
N VAL A 76 7.02 -13.36 17.13
CA VAL A 76 7.80 -12.54 16.18
C VAL A 76 8.09 -11.14 16.75
N ARG A 77 7.09 -10.50 17.38
CA ARG A 77 7.28 -9.20 18.04
C ARG A 77 8.28 -9.28 19.20
N LYS A 78 8.24 -10.37 19.98
CA LYS A 78 9.17 -10.61 21.11
C LYS A 78 10.60 -10.79 20.58
N LEU A 79 10.80 -11.63 19.56
CA LEU A 79 12.10 -11.85 18.92
C LEU A 79 12.69 -10.56 18.33
N MET A 80 11.89 -9.77 17.62
CA MET A 80 12.34 -8.47 17.10
C MET A 80 12.77 -7.52 18.22
N ARG A 81 12.08 -7.51 19.35
CA ARG A 81 12.44 -6.70 20.51
C ARG A 81 13.74 -7.18 21.16
N GLU A 82 13.94 -8.49 21.30
CA GLU A 82 15.17 -9.11 21.82
C GLU A 82 16.37 -8.80 20.92
N LEU A 83 16.17 -8.79 19.60
CA LEU A 83 17.19 -8.42 18.60
C LEU A 83 17.43 -6.90 18.51
N GLY A 84 16.65 -6.07 19.21
CA GLY A 84 16.75 -4.61 19.11
C GLY A 84 16.36 -4.04 17.75
N ILE A 85 15.60 -4.79 16.93
CA ILE A 85 15.21 -4.39 15.57
C ILE A 85 13.74 -3.93 15.50
N ARG A 86 13.50 -2.98 14.61
CA ARG A 86 12.15 -2.42 14.37
C ARG A 86 11.97 -2.02 12.90
N GLY A 87 10.73 -2.06 12.42
CA GLY A 87 10.39 -1.54 11.08
C GLY A 87 10.24 -0.02 11.04
N CYS A 88 10.01 0.52 9.85
CA CYS A 88 9.70 1.94 9.66
C CYS A 88 8.38 2.31 10.34
N THR A 89 8.39 3.39 11.10
CA THR A 89 7.21 3.97 11.76
C THR A 89 6.82 5.29 11.08
N PRO A 90 5.54 5.53 10.80
CA PRO A 90 5.09 6.81 10.25
C PRO A 90 5.39 7.97 11.19
N ASN A 91 5.90 9.08 10.64
CA ASN A 91 6.05 10.33 11.36
C ASN A 91 4.69 11.05 11.51
N ALA A 92 4.58 11.97 12.47
CA ALA A 92 3.38 12.77 12.66
C ALA A 92 3.03 13.59 11.39
N ARG A 93 1.74 13.62 11.04
CA ARG A 93 1.24 14.27 9.82
C ARG A 93 1.17 15.79 10.00
N LYS A 94 1.54 16.55 8.94
CA LYS A 94 1.26 17.98 8.79
C LYS A 94 0.20 18.15 7.70
N ARG A 95 -0.80 19.03 7.96
CA ARG A 95 -1.83 19.38 6.97
C ARG A 95 -1.26 20.37 5.95
N THR A 96 -1.41 20.10 4.65
CA THR A 96 -0.78 20.89 3.56
C THR A 96 -1.73 21.30 2.43
N THR A 97 -2.97 20.82 2.40
CA THR A 97 -3.93 21.13 1.32
C THR A 97 -4.56 22.52 1.53
N ILE A 98 -4.44 23.39 0.54
CA ILE A 98 -5.13 24.69 0.45
C ILE A 98 -6.29 24.51 -0.54
N PRO A 99 -7.56 24.60 -0.09
CA PRO A 99 -8.71 24.48 -0.98
C PRO A 99 -8.82 25.68 -1.94
N ASP A 100 -9.20 25.45 -3.18
CA ASP A 100 -9.59 26.51 -4.11
C ASP A 100 -11.05 26.95 -3.83
N PRO A 101 -11.29 28.18 -3.34
CA PRO A 101 -12.64 28.64 -3.03
C PRO A 101 -13.52 28.87 -4.27
N LYS A 102 -12.94 28.98 -5.47
CA LYS A 102 -13.65 29.19 -6.74
C LYS A 102 -13.96 27.89 -7.50
N ALA A 103 -13.52 26.74 -6.97
CA ALA A 103 -13.74 25.46 -7.63
C ALA A 103 -15.24 25.11 -7.73
N ARG A 104 -15.69 24.71 -8.93
CA ARG A 104 -17.06 24.20 -9.12
C ARG A 104 -17.27 22.99 -8.23
N PRO A 105 -18.40 22.92 -7.48
CA PRO A 105 -18.69 21.79 -6.61
C PRO A 105 -18.80 20.51 -7.44
N ARG A 106 -17.99 19.50 -7.10
CA ARG A 106 -18.11 18.14 -7.64
C ARG A 106 -18.69 17.23 -6.58
N PRO A 107 -19.56 16.25 -6.94
CA PRO A 107 -20.14 15.35 -5.95
C PRO A 107 -19.10 14.44 -5.33
N ASP A 108 -19.30 14.07 -4.05
CA ASP A 108 -18.57 12.98 -3.41
C ASP A 108 -19.29 11.66 -3.76
N LEU A 109 -18.76 10.95 -4.78
CA LEU A 109 -19.27 9.66 -5.23
C LEU A 109 -18.75 8.48 -4.43
N VAL A 110 -17.67 8.68 -3.65
CA VAL A 110 -17.04 7.64 -2.83
C VAL A 110 -17.70 7.55 -1.44
N ARG A 111 -18.11 8.69 -0.86
CA ARG A 111 -18.81 8.76 0.43
C ARG A 111 -18.11 7.98 1.56
N ARG A 112 -16.77 8.03 1.58
CA ARG A 112 -15.90 7.25 2.50
C ARG A 112 -15.94 5.72 2.33
N ASP A 113 -16.61 5.22 1.33
CA ASP A 113 -16.51 3.82 0.95
C ASP A 113 -15.29 3.63 0.04
N PHE A 114 -14.13 3.40 0.67
CA PHE A 114 -12.86 3.11 0.00
C PHE A 114 -12.70 1.64 -0.39
N THR A 115 -13.80 0.92 -0.51
CA THR A 115 -13.84 -0.40 -1.14
C THR A 115 -14.24 -0.27 -2.60
N SER A 116 -13.79 -1.20 -3.43
CA SER A 116 -14.23 -1.32 -4.82
C SER A 116 -14.58 -2.78 -5.09
N PRO A 117 -15.73 -3.07 -5.72
CA PRO A 117 -16.12 -4.45 -6.02
C PRO A 117 -15.17 -5.11 -7.02
N VAL A 118 -14.63 -4.31 -7.95
CA VAL A 118 -13.71 -4.76 -8.99
C VAL A 118 -12.54 -3.77 -9.12
N PRO A 119 -11.35 -4.25 -9.55
CA PRO A 119 -10.25 -3.37 -9.91
C PRO A 119 -10.60 -2.39 -11.03
N THR A 120 -9.83 -1.34 -11.17
CA THR A 120 -9.90 -0.32 -12.24
C THR A 120 -11.14 0.57 -12.25
N TYR A 121 -12.11 0.31 -11.37
CA TYR A 121 -13.39 1.01 -11.33
C TYR A 121 -13.43 2.20 -10.35
N LYS A 122 -12.90 2.06 -9.14
CA LYS A 122 -12.74 3.18 -8.19
C LYS A 122 -11.27 3.48 -8.00
N LEU A 123 -10.87 4.66 -8.40
CA LEU A 123 -9.50 5.16 -8.36
C LEU A 123 -9.43 6.37 -7.44
N VAL A 124 -8.33 6.51 -6.72
CA VAL A 124 -8.04 7.73 -5.95
C VAL A 124 -6.76 8.37 -6.42
N GLY A 125 -6.73 9.69 -6.44
CA GLY A 125 -5.56 10.48 -6.83
C GLY A 125 -5.18 11.49 -5.78
N ASP A 126 -3.87 11.76 -5.71
CA ASP A 126 -3.33 12.85 -4.90
C ASP A 126 -1.94 13.24 -5.41
N ILE A 127 -1.48 14.44 -5.02
CA ILE A 127 -0.17 14.97 -5.36
C ILE A 127 0.63 15.20 -4.08
N THR A 128 1.87 14.73 -4.09
CA THR A 128 2.82 15.06 -3.04
C THR A 128 4.04 15.76 -3.61
N TYR A 129 4.81 16.40 -2.73
CA TYR A 129 6.06 17.05 -3.09
C TYR A 129 7.23 16.44 -2.35
N LEU A 130 8.36 16.37 -3.03
CA LEU A 130 9.63 15.83 -2.58
C LEU A 130 10.70 16.91 -2.78
N ARG A 131 11.37 17.29 -1.71
CA ARG A 131 12.45 18.29 -1.78
C ARG A 131 13.75 17.60 -2.19
N THR A 132 14.46 18.20 -3.15
CA THR A 132 15.81 17.82 -3.57
C THR A 132 16.78 18.99 -3.40
N GLY A 133 18.06 18.77 -3.62
CA GLY A 133 19.04 19.86 -3.68
C GLY A 133 18.76 20.88 -4.79
N GLU A 134 18.13 20.45 -5.88
CA GLU A 134 17.76 21.30 -7.04
C GLU A 134 16.37 21.95 -6.90
N GLY A 135 15.64 21.71 -5.79
CA GLY A 135 14.31 22.25 -5.56
C GLY A 135 13.23 21.17 -5.43
N TRP A 136 11.98 21.54 -5.70
CA TRP A 136 10.85 20.65 -5.56
C TRP A 136 10.68 19.70 -6.76
N LEU A 137 10.28 18.48 -6.47
CA LEU A 137 9.78 17.49 -7.41
C LEU A 137 8.39 17.07 -6.94
N TYR A 138 7.39 17.14 -7.83
CA TYR A 138 6.01 16.78 -7.55
C TYR A 138 5.71 15.40 -8.11
N LEU A 139 4.99 14.59 -7.34
CA LEU A 139 4.54 13.26 -7.71
C LEU A 139 3.01 13.22 -7.63
N SER A 140 2.35 12.98 -8.76
CA SER A 140 0.93 12.64 -8.83
C SER A 140 0.79 11.13 -8.96
N THR A 141 -0.19 10.54 -8.26
CA THR A 141 -0.46 9.10 -8.31
C THR A 141 -1.93 8.81 -8.51
N VAL A 142 -2.22 7.69 -9.16
CA VAL A 142 -3.53 7.08 -9.29
C VAL A 142 -3.46 5.70 -8.67
N ILE A 143 -4.28 5.45 -7.66
CA ILE A 143 -4.28 4.21 -6.88
C ILE A 143 -5.63 3.53 -7.03
N ASP A 144 -5.60 2.25 -7.36
CA ASP A 144 -6.79 1.42 -7.41
C ASP A 144 -7.28 1.03 -6.00
N LEU A 145 -8.56 1.25 -5.73
CA LEU A 145 -9.14 1.00 -4.40
C LEU A 145 -9.39 -0.47 -4.09
N ASN A 146 -9.46 -1.35 -5.08
CA ASN A 146 -9.62 -2.77 -4.87
C ASN A 146 -8.29 -3.44 -4.52
N THR A 147 -7.27 -3.22 -5.35
CA THR A 147 -5.97 -3.91 -5.26
C THR A 147 -4.92 -3.13 -4.47
N ARG A 148 -5.15 -1.84 -4.21
CA ARG A 148 -4.17 -0.90 -3.63
C ARG A 148 -2.94 -0.65 -4.51
N MET A 149 -2.96 -1.11 -5.75
CA MET A 149 -1.90 -0.90 -6.74
C MET A 149 -1.85 0.58 -7.16
N VAL A 150 -0.65 1.14 -7.24
CA VAL A 150 -0.42 2.41 -7.94
C VAL A 150 -0.43 2.10 -9.42
N VAL A 151 -1.56 2.39 -10.06
CA VAL A 151 -1.83 2.02 -11.47
C VAL A 151 -1.33 3.07 -12.46
N GLY A 152 -1.15 4.31 -12.00
CA GLY A 152 -0.59 5.38 -12.79
C GLY A 152 0.11 6.43 -11.92
N TRP A 153 1.13 7.07 -12.46
CA TRP A 153 1.86 8.12 -11.78
C TRP A 153 2.58 9.02 -12.78
N SER A 154 2.88 10.24 -12.34
CA SER A 154 3.67 11.21 -13.09
C SER A 154 4.52 12.06 -12.16
N LEU A 155 5.68 12.49 -12.65
CA LEU A 155 6.64 13.35 -11.94
C LEU A 155 6.90 14.63 -12.72
N SER A 156 6.81 15.78 -12.05
CA SER A 156 7.04 17.10 -12.64
C SER A 156 7.79 18.03 -11.69
N GLU A 157 8.46 19.02 -12.23
CA GLU A 157 9.09 20.11 -11.48
C GLU A 157 8.10 21.23 -11.14
N ARG A 158 6.91 21.20 -11.73
CA ARG A 158 5.83 22.16 -11.53
C ARG A 158 4.55 21.45 -11.10
N MET A 159 3.84 22.05 -10.16
CA MET A 159 2.56 21.55 -9.68
C MET A 159 1.41 22.16 -10.50
N THR A 160 1.28 21.72 -11.75
CA THR A 160 0.21 22.12 -12.68
C THR A 160 -0.86 21.03 -12.82
N ALA A 161 -1.96 21.31 -13.50
CA ALA A 161 -3.01 20.31 -13.76
C ALA A 161 -2.52 19.16 -14.65
N ASP A 162 -1.52 19.43 -15.51
CA ASP A 162 -0.95 18.45 -16.44
C ASP A 162 -0.40 17.20 -15.73
N ILE A 163 0.16 17.37 -14.53
CA ILE A 163 0.73 16.23 -13.78
C ILE A 163 -0.37 15.23 -13.37
N ALA A 164 -1.57 15.70 -13.06
CA ALA A 164 -2.69 14.83 -12.70
C ALA A 164 -3.23 14.10 -13.94
N VAL A 165 -3.34 14.80 -15.06
CA VAL A 165 -3.75 14.21 -16.34
C VAL A 165 -2.72 13.18 -16.82
N ALA A 166 -1.42 13.49 -16.76
CA ALA A 166 -0.36 12.57 -17.15
C ALA A 166 -0.34 11.30 -16.30
N ALA A 167 -0.67 11.38 -15.00
CA ALA A 167 -0.80 10.22 -14.13
C ALA A 167 -2.00 9.34 -14.54
N LEU A 168 -3.13 9.94 -14.93
CA LEU A 168 -4.30 9.22 -15.43
C LEU A 168 -4.06 8.63 -16.82
N GLU A 169 -3.38 9.32 -17.71
CA GLU A 169 -2.96 8.78 -19.02
C GLU A 169 -2.05 7.57 -18.84
N SER A 170 -1.11 7.63 -17.90
CA SER A 170 -0.27 6.49 -17.55
C SER A 170 -1.09 5.29 -17.07
N ALA A 171 -2.14 5.51 -16.27
CA ALA A 171 -3.04 4.44 -15.84
C ALA A 171 -3.89 3.90 -17.00
N LYS A 172 -4.43 4.79 -17.84
CA LYS A 172 -5.30 4.45 -18.98
C LYS A 172 -4.55 3.65 -20.05
N SER A 173 -3.35 4.07 -20.43
CA SER A 173 -2.51 3.39 -21.44
C SER A 173 -2.11 1.98 -21.04
N ARG A 174 -2.08 1.71 -19.72
CA ARG A 174 -1.82 0.37 -19.14
C ARG A 174 -3.10 -0.47 -18.99
N GLY A 175 -4.28 0.02 -19.38
CA GLY A 175 -5.55 -0.68 -19.25
C GLY A 175 -6.16 -0.64 -17.83
N TYR A 176 -5.68 0.22 -16.95
CA TYR A 176 -6.13 0.27 -15.54
C TYR A 176 -7.19 1.32 -15.24
N VAL A 177 -7.91 1.80 -16.27
CA VAL A 177 -9.04 2.71 -16.11
C VAL A 177 -10.23 2.13 -16.88
N ALA A 178 -11.22 1.59 -16.17
CA ALA A 178 -12.43 1.04 -16.77
C ALA A 178 -13.33 2.16 -17.33
N GLY A 179 -14.21 1.82 -18.26
CA GLY A 179 -15.31 2.72 -18.66
C GLY A 179 -16.19 3.05 -17.44
N ASN A 180 -16.68 4.27 -17.36
CA ASN A 180 -17.49 4.80 -16.25
C ASN A 180 -16.79 4.70 -14.86
N ALA A 181 -15.43 4.65 -14.83
CA ALA A 181 -14.66 4.63 -13.59
C ALA A 181 -14.89 5.91 -12.77
N ILE A 182 -14.74 5.81 -11.46
CA ILE A 182 -14.74 6.95 -10.54
C ILE A 182 -13.30 7.31 -10.22
N PHE A 183 -12.92 8.55 -10.46
CA PHE A 183 -11.66 9.12 -10.00
C PHE A 183 -11.90 10.13 -8.89
N HIS A 184 -11.51 9.77 -7.67
CA HIS A 184 -11.74 10.57 -6.47
C HIS A 184 -10.45 11.25 -6.00
N THR A 185 -10.55 12.55 -5.68
CA THR A 185 -9.42 13.38 -5.27
C THR A 185 -9.82 14.35 -4.16
N ASP A 186 -8.85 15.06 -3.62
CA ASP A 186 -9.12 16.27 -2.85
C ASP A 186 -9.60 17.43 -3.76
N ARG A 187 -9.81 18.62 -3.16
CA ARG A 187 -10.25 19.83 -3.89
C ARG A 187 -9.10 20.72 -4.31
N GLY A 188 -7.89 20.18 -4.48
CA GLY A 188 -6.77 20.96 -5.01
C GLY A 188 -7.07 21.56 -6.40
N ALA A 189 -6.51 22.73 -6.69
CA ALA A 189 -6.74 23.44 -7.95
C ALA A 189 -6.41 22.58 -9.19
N GLN A 190 -5.42 21.69 -9.08
CA GLN A 190 -5.04 20.75 -10.13
C GLN A 190 -6.18 19.80 -10.51
N TYR A 191 -6.93 19.34 -9.50
CA TYR A 191 -8.03 18.39 -9.68
C TYR A 191 -9.35 19.05 -10.06
N THR A 192 -9.50 20.35 -9.83
CA THR A 192 -10.69 21.10 -10.23
C THR A 192 -10.56 21.77 -11.61
N SER A 193 -9.42 21.62 -12.27
CA SER A 193 -9.08 22.22 -13.56
C SER A 193 -10.02 21.79 -14.70
N ARG A 194 -10.12 22.66 -15.73
CA ARG A 194 -10.83 22.36 -16.98
C ARG A 194 -10.15 21.23 -17.74
N LEU A 195 -8.82 21.21 -17.78
CA LEU A 195 -8.04 20.19 -18.46
C LEU A 195 -8.38 18.77 -17.96
N LEU A 196 -8.44 18.58 -16.64
CA LEU A 196 -8.84 17.29 -16.07
C LEU A 196 -10.30 16.94 -16.38
N ALA A 197 -11.19 17.93 -16.39
CA ALA A 197 -12.60 17.70 -16.71
C ALA A 197 -12.81 17.27 -18.18
N GLU A 198 -12.06 17.86 -19.10
CA GLU A 198 -12.06 17.52 -20.53
C GLU A 198 -11.50 16.09 -20.74
N TRP A 199 -10.37 15.77 -20.09
CA TRP A 199 -9.81 14.45 -20.14
C TRP A 199 -10.79 13.38 -19.61
N ALA A 200 -11.41 13.62 -18.46
CA ALA A 200 -12.34 12.69 -17.84
C ALA A 200 -13.55 12.43 -18.73
N ARG A 201 -14.10 13.47 -19.38
CA ARG A 201 -15.20 13.33 -20.33
C ARG A 201 -14.81 12.51 -21.55
N ALA A 202 -13.62 12.75 -22.12
CA ALA A 202 -13.12 12.04 -23.28
C ALA A 202 -12.86 10.54 -22.99
N ASN A 203 -12.63 10.19 -21.73
CA ASN A 203 -12.26 8.82 -21.31
C ASN A 203 -13.37 8.11 -20.50
N ASP A 204 -14.59 8.64 -20.47
CA ASP A 204 -15.73 8.09 -19.71
C ASP A 204 -15.39 7.89 -18.21
N VAL A 205 -14.75 8.89 -17.58
CA VAL A 205 -14.38 8.88 -16.17
C VAL A 205 -15.21 9.89 -15.39
N ARG A 206 -15.81 9.45 -14.29
CA ARG A 206 -16.56 10.31 -13.37
C ARG A 206 -15.65 10.91 -12.31
N LEU A 207 -15.58 12.23 -12.28
CA LEU A 207 -14.80 12.92 -11.28
C LEU A 207 -15.57 13.05 -9.97
N SER A 208 -14.91 12.77 -8.88
CA SER A 208 -15.41 12.84 -7.50
C SER A 208 -14.45 13.62 -6.63
N CYS A 209 -14.96 14.47 -5.74
CA CYS A 209 -14.12 15.23 -4.81
C CYS A 209 -14.58 15.04 -3.37
N SER A 210 -13.60 15.04 -2.45
CA SER A 210 -13.83 15.04 -1.01
C SER A 210 -14.67 16.24 -0.54
N ARG A 211 -15.33 16.09 0.60
CA ARG A 211 -16.08 17.19 1.22
C ARG A 211 -15.13 18.26 1.76
N THR A 212 -15.63 19.47 1.86
CA THR A 212 -14.87 20.60 2.39
C THR A 212 -14.45 20.34 3.85
N GLY A 213 -13.16 20.53 4.13
CA GLY A 213 -12.62 20.48 5.50
C GLY A 213 -12.37 19.10 6.09
N ASN A 214 -12.53 18.00 5.32
CA ASN A 214 -12.38 16.65 5.84
C ASN A 214 -11.20 15.90 5.17
N CYS A 215 -10.06 15.86 5.88
CA CYS A 215 -8.85 15.18 5.42
C CYS A 215 -8.99 13.64 5.36
N ARG A 216 -10.02 13.04 5.97
CA ARG A 216 -10.22 11.59 5.94
C ARG A 216 -10.79 11.08 4.61
N ASP A 217 -11.26 11.99 3.78
CA ASP A 217 -11.92 11.63 2.52
C ASP A 217 -10.91 11.24 1.41
N ASN A 218 -9.58 11.35 1.62
CA ASN A 218 -8.52 10.83 0.74
C ASN A 218 -7.49 9.95 1.47
N ALA A 219 -7.93 9.23 2.50
CA ALA A 219 -7.06 8.48 3.42
C ALA A 219 -6.17 7.43 2.73
N VAL A 220 -6.59 6.85 1.59
CA VAL A 220 -5.81 5.83 0.87
C VAL A 220 -4.58 6.45 0.21
N ALA A 221 -4.74 7.54 -0.51
CA ALA A 221 -3.62 8.25 -1.13
C ALA A 221 -2.66 8.83 -0.07
N GLU A 222 -3.20 9.41 1.01
CA GLU A 222 -2.39 9.87 2.15
C GLU A 222 -1.59 8.74 2.79
N SER A 223 -2.19 7.55 2.95
CA SER A 223 -1.51 6.37 3.48
C SER A 223 -0.38 5.90 2.58
N PHE A 224 -0.58 5.92 1.26
CA PHE A 224 0.46 5.62 0.29
C PHE A 224 1.62 6.61 0.40
N PHE A 225 1.36 7.91 0.41
CA PHE A 225 2.42 8.91 0.53
C PHE A 225 3.15 8.85 1.86
N ALA A 226 2.47 8.53 2.95
CA ALA A 226 3.13 8.27 4.22
C ALA A 226 4.08 7.07 4.12
N THR A 227 3.65 6.00 3.44
CA THR A 227 4.48 4.82 3.17
C THR A 227 5.70 5.16 2.32
N LEU A 228 5.50 5.83 1.18
CA LEU A 228 6.59 6.27 0.29
C LEU A 228 7.60 7.14 1.04
N LYS A 229 7.11 8.12 1.81
CA LYS A 229 8.00 9.02 2.55
C LYS A 229 8.77 8.33 3.65
N ASN A 230 8.15 7.46 4.44
CA ASN A 230 8.82 6.79 5.56
C ASN A 230 9.71 5.64 5.11
N GLU A 231 9.30 4.88 4.10
CA GLU A 231 10.03 3.68 3.66
C GLU A 231 11.11 3.98 2.60
N MET A 232 11.09 5.16 1.98
CA MET A 232 12.06 5.57 0.97
C MET A 232 12.60 6.99 1.19
N TYR A 233 11.72 8.01 1.14
CA TYR A 233 12.15 9.39 0.98
C TYR A 233 12.91 9.93 2.20
N TYR A 234 12.46 9.71 3.44
CA TYR A 234 13.13 10.21 4.65
C TYR A 234 14.37 9.40 5.07
N ARG A 235 14.67 8.32 4.36
CA ARG A 235 15.81 7.45 4.67
C ARG A 235 17.11 7.91 4.01
N ARG A 236 17.03 8.83 3.08
CA ARG A 236 18.18 9.41 2.34
C ARG A 236 17.91 10.84 1.93
N ARG A 237 18.95 11.56 1.55
CA ARG A 237 18.83 12.89 0.94
C ARG A 237 19.08 12.75 -0.56
N PHE A 238 18.34 13.51 -1.35
CA PHE A 238 18.45 13.55 -2.80
C PHE A 238 19.14 14.85 -3.22
N ALA A 239 20.32 14.76 -3.82
CA ALA A 239 21.03 15.93 -4.32
C ALA A 239 20.33 16.48 -5.57
N THR A 240 19.87 15.61 -6.46
CA THR A 240 19.25 15.97 -7.73
C THR A 240 17.81 15.46 -7.84
N ARG A 241 17.03 16.09 -8.74
CA ARG A 241 15.70 15.61 -9.14
C ARG A 241 15.78 14.26 -9.87
N ALA A 242 16.87 14.01 -10.60
CA ALA A 242 17.08 12.76 -11.32
C ALA A 242 17.19 11.56 -10.33
N GLU A 243 17.99 11.72 -9.26
CA GLU A 243 18.08 10.73 -8.20
C GLU A 243 16.72 10.46 -7.53
N ALA A 244 15.96 11.53 -7.24
CA ALA A 244 14.64 11.39 -6.64
C ALA A 244 13.65 10.70 -7.59
N ARG A 245 13.69 10.99 -8.90
CA ARG A 245 12.89 10.32 -9.94
C ARG A 245 13.18 8.82 -9.96
N HIS A 246 14.45 8.45 -10.06
CA HIS A 246 14.85 7.04 -10.08
C HIS A 246 14.36 6.30 -8.83
N ALA A 247 14.54 6.88 -7.66
CA ALA A 247 14.10 6.29 -6.40
C ALA A 247 12.57 6.13 -6.31
N VAL A 248 11.79 7.09 -6.83
CA VAL A 248 10.32 6.99 -6.86
C VAL A 248 9.88 5.87 -7.81
N VAL A 249 10.49 5.78 -9.01
CA VAL A 249 10.19 4.71 -9.98
C VAL A 249 10.48 3.34 -9.38
N GLU A 250 11.67 3.15 -8.81
CA GLU A 250 12.05 1.92 -8.15
C GLU A 250 11.10 1.57 -7.00
N PHE A 251 10.75 2.57 -6.18
CA PHE A 251 9.84 2.36 -5.06
C PHE A 251 8.45 1.93 -5.51
N ILE A 252 7.86 2.59 -6.51
CA ILE A 252 6.51 2.28 -6.97
C ILE A 252 6.49 0.95 -7.72
N GLU A 253 7.34 0.80 -8.76
CA GLU A 253 7.23 -0.31 -9.70
C GLU A 253 7.86 -1.59 -9.17
N ALA A 254 9.04 -1.52 -8.54
CA ALA A 254 9.75 -2.71 -8.11
C ALA A 254 9.40 -3.13 -6.67
N TYR A 255 9.11 -2.16 -5.78
CA TYR A 255 8.90 -2.48 -4.38
C TYR A 255 7.42 -2.42 -3.97
N TYR A 256 6.75 -1.26 -4.04
CA TYR A 256 5.39 -1.11 -3.53
C TYR A 256 4.38 -2.00 -4.24
N ASN A 257 4.39 -1.97 -5.57
CA ASN A 257 3.44 -2.75 -6.35
C ASN A 257 3.76 -4.26 -6.36
N ARG A 258 5.04 -4.67 -6.31
CA ARG A 258 5.46 -6.06 -6.59
C ARG A 258 6.03 -6.83 -5.40
N ARG A 259 6.34 -6.17 -4.28
CA ARG A 259 6.96 -6.84 -3.12
C ARG A 259 6.30 -6.47 -1.79
N ARG A 260 5.68 -5.31 -1.70
CA ARG A 260 5.15 -4.84 -0.44
C ARG A 260 3.77 -5.41 -0.16
N PRO A 261 3.58 -6.19 0.94
CA PRO A 261 2.26 -6.68 1.30
C PRO A 261 1.37 -5.53 1.78
N HIS A 262 0.07 -5.65 1.54
CA HIS A 262 -0.89 -4.64 1.96
C HIS A 262 -1.97 -5.25 2.86
N SER A 263 -2.11 -4.75 4.10
CA SER A 263 -3.02 -5.33 5.11
C SER A 263 -4.49 -5.29 4.70
N SER A 264 -4.95 -4.26 3.96
CA SER A 264 -6.34 -4.15 3.53
C SER A 264 -6.77 -5.14 2.44
N ILE A 265 -5.81 -5.83 1.82
CA ILE A 265 -6.07 -6.89 0.84
C ILE A 265 -5.55 -8.25 1.31
N GLY A 266 -5.56 -8.48 2.63
CA GLY A 266 -5.16 -9.74 3.23
C GLY A 266 -3.66 -10.03 3.15
N TYR A 267 -2.84 -9.00 3.22
CA TYR A 267 -1.37 -9.06 3.08
C TYR A 267 -0.87 -9.60 1.74
N ARG A 268 -1.72 -9.62 0.72
CA ARG A 268 -1.29 -9.86 -0.66
C ARG A 268 -0.49 -8.66 -1.18
N VAL A 269 0.28 -8.90 -2.22
CA VAL A 269 0.99 -7.86 -2.97
C VAL A 269 0.03 -7.22 -3.98
N PRO A 270 0.01 -5.88 -4.16
CA PRO A 270 -0.92 -5.20 -5.04
C PRO A 270 -0.96 -5.74 -6.48
N ALA A 271 0.19 -5.99 -7.10
CA ALA A 271 0.27 -6.52 -8.47
C ALA A 271 -0.29 -7.94 -8.60
N GLU A 272 -0.07 -8.81 -7.59
CA GLU A 272 -0.65 -10.15 -7.56
C GLU A 272 -2.17 -10.10 -7.42
N ALA A 273 -2.69 -9.16 -6.60
CA ALA A 273 -4.13 -8.96 -6.48
C ALA A 273 -4.77 -8.48 -7.80
N MET A 274 -4.06 -7.64 -8.57
CA MET A 274 -4.49 -7.18 -9.88
C MET A 274 -4.43 -8.32 -10.91
N ALA A 275 -3.34 -9.06 -11.01
CA ALA A 275 -3.16 -10.17 -11.93
C ALA A 275 -4.23 -11.25 -11.71
N ALA A 276 -4.47 -11.64 -10.47
CA ALA A 276 -5.50 -12.63 -10.13
C ALA A 276 -6.93 -12.22 -10.50
N PHE A 277 -7.20 -10.93 -10.71
CA PHE A 277 -8.47 -10.49 -11.26
C PHE A 277 -8.55 -10.71 -12.76
N PHE A 278 -7.53 -10.31 -13.51
CA PHE A 278 -7.51 -10.48 -14.96
C PHE A 278 -7.50 -11.96 -15.37
N GLU A 279 -6.72 -12.81 -14.73
CA GLU A 279 -6.72 -14.25 -14.94
C GLU A 279 -8.09 -14.90 -14.77
N ARG A 280 -8.92 -14.40 -13.83
CA ARG A 280 -10.29 -14.90 -13.65
C ARG A 280 -11.28 -14.33 -14.66
N THR A 281 -10.97 -13.23 -15.30
CA THR A 281 -11.87 -12.50 -16.19
C THR A 281 -11.63 -12.84 -17.66
N GLU A 282 -10.40 -13.14 -18.06
CA GLU A 282 -10.05 -13.53 -19.43
C GLU A 282 -10.80 -14.77 -19.95
N PRO A 283 -11.02 -15.86 -19.19
CA PRO A 283 -11.80 -17.00 -19.69
C PRO A 283 -13.27 -16.67 -19.97
N LYS A 284 -13.82 -15.61 -19.36
CA LYS A 284 -15.22 -15.20 -19.59
C LYS A 284 -15.40 -14.28 -20.79
N LEU A 285 -14.36 -13.56 -21.19
CA LEU A 285 -14.38 -12.71 -22.39
C LEU A 285 -14.21 -13.52 -23.69
N ALA A 286 -13.54 -14.67 -23.64
CA ALA A 286 -13.44 -15.60 -24.77
C ALA A 286 -14.77 -16.26 -25.16
N PHE A 287 -15.82 -16.17 -24.31
CA PHE A 287 -17.17 -16.69 -24.59
C PHE A 287 -18.13 -15.68 -25.24
N PHE A 288 -17.73 -14.43 -25.39
CA PHE A 288 -18.46 -13.48 -26.23
C PHE A 288 -17.89 -13.59 -27.65
N GLU A 289 -18.38 -14.60 -28.37
CA GLU A 289 -18.08 -14.86 -29.78
C GLU A 289 -18.24 -13.58 -30.60
N ARG A 290 -17.28 -13.39 -31.49
CA ARG A 290 -17.45 -12.49 -32.62
C ARG A 290 -18.68 -13.00 -33.40
N PRO A 291 -19.65 -12.14 -33.73
CA PRO A 291 -20.71 -12.56 -34.63
C PRO A 291 -20.04 -13.00 -35.94
N ASP A 292 -20.39 -14.17 -36.41
CA ASP A 292 -19.94 -14.69 -37.69
C ASP A 292 -20.14 -13.65 -38.80
N PRO A 293 -19.18 -13.43 -39.67
CA PRO A 293 -19.37 -12.61 -40.86
C PRO A 293 -20.51 -13.21 -41.67
N LYS A 294 -21.55 -12.44 -41.95
CA LYS A 294 -22.65 -12.83 -42.84
C LYS A 294 -22.02 -13.28 -44.16
N PRO A 295 -22.45 -14.41 -44.73
CA PRO A 295 -21.99 -14.82 -46.05
C PRO A 295 -22.41 -13.76 -47.06
N ASP A 296 -21.42 -13.32 -47.86
CA ASP A 296 -21.61 -12.39 -48.96
C ASP A 296 -22.69 -12.93 -49.90
N ALA A 297 -23.74 -12.10 -50.13
CA ALA A 297 -24.74 -12.37 -51.15
C ALA A 297 -24.04 -12.35 -52.52
N MET A 298 -24.06 -13.47 -53.22
CA MET A 298 -23.63 -13.56 -54.63
C MET A 298 -24.45 -12.55 -55.47
N PRO A 299 -23.83 -11.81 -56.39
CA PRO A 299 -24.57 -11.04 -57.35
C PRO A 299 -25.22 -12.00 -58.37
N MET A 300 -26.53 -11.93 -58.50
CA MET A 300 -27.26 -12.57 -59.59
C MET A 300 -26.85 -11.90 -60.90
N ALA A 301 -26.33 -12.75 -61.78
CA ALA A 301 -26.12 -12.39 -63.20
C ALA A 301 -27.45 -12.27 -63.91
N ALA A 302 -27.65 -11.17 -64.67
CA ALA A 302 -28.53 -11.04 -65.78
C ALA A 302 -27.78 -10.42 -66.93
#